data_35b0100b190e0f6fdec75969fc70b06c
#
_entry.id   35b0100b190e0f6fdec75969fc70b06c
#
_cell.length_a   1.000
_cell.length_b   1.000
_cell.length_c   1.000
_cell.angle_alpha   90.00
_cell.angle_beta   90.00
_cell.angle_gamma   90.00
#
_symmetry.space_group_name_H-M   'P 1'
#
loop_
_entity.id
_entity.type
_entity.pdbx_description
1 polymer ?
#
loop_
_entity_poly.entity_id
_entity_poly.type
_entity_poly.pdbx_seq_one_letter_code
_entity_poly.pdbx_strand_id
1 'polypeptide(L)'
;MAFLVEQVNTDGTIVCDYDQTLSVRALYERIATYFPGIYRDEDGIICGVYQGRKYSIRAKNVSYLGNPHPVFKKRIQIANDLKEFYQASLAKGYRPILLGVYTYKQTVLFCAFRIEDFIYKKAHNSSAHVYSSDLSDAAEHDYFQKTDYFGNQITVFSPKGVEVFLRELFENTGQTWGTPDLFSVDVSNPMPQHIVQEILTLFSRC
;
A
#
# COMPACT_ATOMS: atom_id res chain seq x y z
N MET A 1 -24.99 -10.49 -1.92
CA MET A 1 -24.69 -10.88 -3.32
C MET A 1 -23.21 -10.82 -3.53
N ALA A 2 -22.61 -11.86 -4.10
CA ALA A 2 -21.22 -11.83 -4.53
C ALA A 2 -21.15 -11.12 -5.90
N PHE A 3 -20.22 -10.19 -6.06
CA PHE A 3 -20.06 -9.44 -7.30
C PHE A 3 -18.90 -10.01 -8.11
N LEU A 4 -19.06 -10.06 -9.43
CA LEU A 4 -17.95 -10.29 -10.35
C LEU A 4 -17.10 -9.02 -10.42
N VAL A 5 -15.82 -9.18 -10.19
CA VAL A 5 -14.84 -8.08 -10.17
C VAL A 5 -13.61 -8.50 -10.96
N GLU A 6 -12.80 -7.53 -11.35
CA GLU A 6 -11.52 -7.84 -11.98
C GLU A 6 -10.59 -8.56 -11.02
N GLN A 7 -10.01 -9.66 -11.47
CA GLN A 7 -8.99 -10.45 -10.78
C GLN A 7 -7.76 -10.61 -11.69
N VAL A 8 -6.61 -10.79 -11.09
CA VAL A 8 -5.33 -10.87 -11.80
C VAL A 8 -4.72 -12.26 -11.62
N ASN A 9 -4.42 -12.91 -12.73
CA ASN A 9 -3.70 -14.19 -12.76
C ASN A 9 -2.19 -13.98 -12.54
N THR A 10 -1.46 -15.07 -12.34
CA THR A 10 0.01 -15.08 -12.13
C THR A 10 0.83 -14.52 -13.30
N ASP A 11 0.27 -14.52 -14.48
CA ASP A 11 0.86 -13.99 -15.72
C ASP A 11 0.47 -12.52 -16.01
N GLY A 12 -0.22 -11.86 -15.07
CA GLY A 12 -0.70 -10.50 -15.24
C GLY A 12 -2.05 -10.37 -15.96
N THR A 13 -2.59 -11.43 -16.55
CA THR A 13 -3.88 -11.33 -17.25
C THR A 13 -5.01 -11.00 -16.29
N ILE A 14 -5.88 -10.06 -16.70
CA ILE A 14 -7.06 -9.62 -15.95
C ILE A 14 -8.28 -10.42 -16.41
N VAL A 15 -9.00 -10.98 -15.45
CA VAL A 15 -10.25 -11.74 -15.68
C VAL A 15 -11.35 -11.27 -14.74
N CYS A 16 -12.61 -11.53 -15.09
CA CYS A 16 -13.74 -11.26 -14.20
C CYS A 16 -14.12 -12.52 -13.41
N ASP A 17 -14.01 -12.44 -12.09
CA ASP A 17 -14.36 -13.54 -11.17
C ASP A 17 -14.77 -12.97 -9.80
N TYR A 18 -15.17 -13.83 -8.87
CA TYR A 18 -15.54 -13.43 -7.53
C TYR A 18 -14.35 -12.99 -6.70
N ASP A 19 -14.59 -12.01 -5.83
CA ASP A 19 -13.56 -11.53 -4.91
C ASP A 19 -13.21 -12.60 -3.86
N GLN A 20 -11.94 -12.71 -3.53
CA GLN A 20 -11.40 -13.69 -2.58
C GLN A 20 -10.68 -12.98 -1.45
N THR A 21 -10.90 -13.43 -0.23
CA THR A 21 -10.20 -12.90 0.95
C THR A 21 -9.74 -14.05 1.85
N LEU A 22 -8.62 -13.86 2.49
CA LEU A 22 -8.05 -14.79 3.45
C LEU A 22 -8.62 -14.58 4.85
N SER A 23 -8.75 -15.64 5.63
CA SER A 23 -8.92 -15.52 7.08
C SER A 23 -7.67 -14.87 7.71
N VAL A 24 -7.81 -14.35 8.94
CA VAL A 24 -6.66 -13.73 9.66
C VAL A 24 -5.50 -14.71 9.79
N ARG A 25 -5.79 -15.97 10.06
CA ARG A 25 -4.77 -17.03 10.15
C ARG A 25 -4.07 -17.26 8.81
N ALA A 26 -4.85 -17.45 7.74
CA ALA A 26 -4.30 -17.69 6.39
C ALA A 26 -3.50 -16.46 5.88
N LEU A 27 -3.92 -15.26 6.24
CA LEU A 27 -3.18 -14.02 5.94
C LEU A 27 -1.79 -14.04 6.59
N TYR A 28 -1.73 -14.39 7.88
CA TYR A 28 -0.45 -14.55 8.59
C TYR A 28 0.43 -15.62 7.97
N GLU A 29 -0.13 -16.80 7.71
CA GLU A 29 0.60 -17.94 7.10
C GLU A 29 1.16 -17.53 5.73
N ARG A 30 0.40 -16.76 4.94
CA ARG A 30 0.86 -16.25 3.64
C ARG A 30 2.05 -15.30 3.78
N ILE A 31 2.02 -14.38 4.75
CA ILE A 31 3.13 -13.48 5.03
C ILE A 31 4.35 -14.26 5.51
N ALA A 32 4.15 -15.19 6.45
CA ALA A 32 5.23 -16.00 7.00
C ALA A 32 5.92 -16.92 5.97
N THR A 33 5.20 -17.25 4.89
CA THR A 33 5.77 -18.03 3.78
C THR A 33 6.80 -17.25 2.97
N TYR A 34 6.61 -15.93 2.80
CA TYR A 34 7.38 -15.15 1.85
C TYR A 34 8.28 -14.08 2.48
N PHE A 35 7.91 -13.58 3.66
CA PHE A 35 8.73 -12.59 4.36
C PHE A 35 9.72 -13.26 5.32
N PRO A 36 10.99 -12.81 5.35
CA PRO A 36 12.02 -13.45 6.17
C PRO A 36 11.83 -13.20 7.67
N GLY A 37 12.12 -14.21 8.47
CA GLY A 37 12.20 -14.11 9.92
C GLY A 37 10.92 -13.69 10.62
N ILE A 38 9.74 -14.05 10.09
CA ILE A 38 8.44 -13.70 10.66
C ILE A 38 8.17 -14.38 11.99
N TYR A 39 7.74 -13.61 12.96
CA TYR A 39 7.27 -14.05 14.27
C TYR A 39 6.15 -13.12 14.78
N ARG A 40 5.52 -13.50 15.90
CA ARG A 40 4.67 -12.58 16.68
C ARG A 40 5.42 -12.19 17.94
N ASP A 41 5.42 -10.90 18.23
CA ASP A 41 5.96 -10.42 19.50
C ASP A 41 4.95 -10.65 20.65
N GLU A 42 5.33 -10.25 21.86
CA GLU A 42 4.52 -10.39 23.09
C GLU A 42 3.17 -9.65 23.03
N ASP A 43 3.08 -8.57 22.23
CA ASP A 43 1.84 -7.82 22.00
C ASP A 43 1.04 -8.36 20.79
N GLY A 44 1.49 -9.48 20.19
CA GLY A 44 0.85 -10.12 19.04
C GLY A 44 1.06 -9.39 17.71
N ILE A 45 1.98 -8.43 17.64
CA ILE A 45 2.36 -7.75 16.41
C ILE A 45 3.13 -8.73 15.52
N ILE A 46 2.79 -8.74 14.22
CA ILE A 46 3.55 -9.49 13.21
C ILE A 46 4.86 -8.75 12.98
N CYS A 47 5.97 -9.39 13.28
CA CYS A 47 7.31 -8.85 13.14
C CYS A 47 8.18 -9.73 12.25
N GLY A 48 9.25 -9.17 11.72
CA GLY A 48 10.24 -9.92 10.97
C GLY A 48 11.63 -9.32 11.12
N VAL A 49 12.63 -10.07 10.64
CA VAL A 49 14.02 -9.66 10.65
C VAL A 49 14.61 -9.85 9.25
N TYR A 50 15.19 -8.79 8.69
CA TYR A 50 15.90 -8.81 7.43
C TYR A 50 17.28 -8.19 7.60
N GLN A 51 18.33 -8.98 7.37
CA GLN A 51 19.74 -8.56 7.54
C GLN A 51 20.03 -7.88 8.90
N GLY A 52 19.49 -8.45 9.99
CA GLY A 52 19.63 -7.92 11.35
C GLY A 52 18.76 -6.70 11.68
N ARG A 53 18.03 -6.15 10.72
CA ARG A 53 17.09 -5.04 10.90
C ARG A 53 15.68 -5.56 11.14
N LYS A 54 14.96 -4.95 12.07
CA LYS A 54 13.62 -5.38 12.49
C LYS A 54 12.53 -4.57 11.78
N TYR A 55 11.47 -5.24 11.36
CA TYR A 55 10.27 -4.62 10.81
C TYR A 55 9.00 -5.21 11.45
N SER A 56 7.92 -4.47 11.37
CA SER A 56 6.59 -4.91 11.81
C SER A 56 5.58 -4.72 10.69
N ILE A 57 4.57 -5.59 10.64
CA ILE A 57 3.58 -5.60 9.56
C ILE A 57 2.18 -5.45 10.13
N ARG A 58 1.44 -4.43 9.65
CA ARG A 58 -0.01 -4.34 9.75
C ARG A 58 -0.61 -4.81 8.43
N ALA A 59 -1.11 -6.05 8.41
CA ALA A 59 -1.61 -6.66 7.18
C ALA A 59 -3.13 -6.61 7.06
N LYS A 60 -3.63 -6.45 5.84
CA LYS A 60 -5.04 -6.52 5.45
C LYS A 60 -5.20 -7.22 4.10
N ASN A 61 -6.36 -7.84 3.87
CA ASN A 61 -6.70 -8.31 2.53
C ASN A 61 -6.88 -7.11 1.58
N VAL A 62 -6.39 -7.26 0.36
CA VAL A 62 -6.77 -6.41 -0.76
C VAL A 62 -8.05 -6.98 -1.35
N SER A 63 -9.14 -6.21 -1.31
CA SER A 63 -10.46 -6.65 -1.75
C SER A 63 -11.19 -5.53 -2.49
N TYR A 64 -12.25 -5.90 -3.20
CA TYR A 64 -13.13 -4.95 -3.88
C TYR A 64 -13.80 -3.99 -2.89
N LEU A 65 -13.98 -2.73 -3.30
CA LEU A 65 -14.59 -1.70 -2.45
C LEU A 65 -16.09 -1.91 -2.21
N GLY A 66 -16.76 -2.65 -3.09
CA GLY A 66 -18.21 -2.76 -3.10
C GLY A 66 -18.88 -1.70 -4.01
N ASN A 67 -20.16 -1.93 -4.35
CA ASN A 67 -20.96 -0.99 -5.13
C ASN A 67 -21.06 0.39 -4.41
N PRO A 68 -21.04 1.52 -5.14
CA PRO A 68 -21.05 1.68 -6.60
C PRO A 68 -19.64 1.83 -7.24
N HIS A 69 -18.60 1.35 -6.59
CA HIS A 69 -17.24 1.53 -7.10
C HIS A 69 -16.95 0.66 -8.33
N PRO A 70 -16.03 1.10 -9.22
CA PRO A 70 -15.62 0.30 -10.38
C PRO A 70 -15.01 -1.04 -9.97
N VAL A 71 -15.28 -2.09 -10.76
CA VAL A 71 -14.86 -3.48 -10.50
C VAL A 71 -13.34 -3.69 -10.46
N PHE A 72 -12.59 -2.78 -11.08
CA PHE A 72 -11.11 -2.76 -11.08
C PHE A 72 -10.51 -2.10 -9.85
N LYS A 73 -11.31 -1.42 -9.02
CA LYS A 73 -10.80 -0.69 -7.86
C LYS A 73 -10.85 -1.55 -6.61
N LYS A 74 -9.69 -1.82 -6.04
CA LYS A 74 -9.52 -2.59 -4.81
C LYS A 74 -8.97 -1.71 -3.68
N ARG A 75 -9.09 -2.17 -2.45
CA ARG A 75 -8.60 -1.47 -1.26
C ARG A 75 -8.09 -2.41 -0.19
N ILE A 76 -7.30 -1.87 0.72
CA ILE A 76 -7.23 -2.33 2.10
C ILE A 76 -8.05 -1.39 2.99
N GLN A 77 -8.78 -1.95 3.93
CA GLN A 77 -9.46 -1.15 4.96
C GLN A 77 -8.48 -0.86 6.09
N ILE A 78 -8.26 0.42 6.37
CA ILE A 78 -7.34 0.85 7.42
C ILE A 78 -8.05 0.80 8.75
N ALA A 79 -7.43 0.13 9.73
CA ALA A 79 -7.96 0.02 11.08
C ALA A 79 -7.75 1.33 11.86
N ASN A 80 -8.66 1.62 12.80
CA ASN A 80 -8.61 2.84 13.62
C ASN A 80 -7.37 2.89 14.53
N ASP A 81 -6.78 1.74 14.85
CA ASP A 81 -5.58 1.57 15.69
C ASP A 81 -4.26 1.63 14.90
N LEU A 82 -4.28 2.13 13.64
CA LEU A 82 -3.07 2.21 12.82
C LEU A 82 -2.01 3.13 13.43
N LYS A 83 -2.44 4.23 14.04
CA LYS A 83 -1.54 5.19 14.69
C LYS A 83 -0.86 4.58 15.92
N GLU A 84 -1.61 3.87 16.73
CA GLU A 84 -1.11 3.14 17.90
C GLU A 84 -0.11 2.06 17.48
N PHE A 85 -0.45 1.28 16.44
CA PHE A 85 0.47 0.29 15.86
C PHE A 85 1.77 0.95 15.40
N TYR A 86 1.69 2.07 14.69
CA TYR A 86 2.86 2.80 14.19
C TYR A 86 3.76 3.25 15.34
N GLN A 87 3.18 3.90 16.35
CA GLN A 87 3.92 4.39 17.52
C GLN A 87 4.55 3.26 18.33
N ALA A 88 3.81 2.18 18.59
CA ALA A 88 4.31 1.00 19.29
C ALA A 88 5.47 0.34 18.54
N SER A 89 5.36 0.24 17.21
CA SER A 89 6.42 -0.31 16.36
C SER A 89 7.71 0.51 16.44
N LEU A 90 7.60 1.83 16.32
CA LEU A 90 8.76 2.72 16.43
C LEU A 90 9.41 2.66 17.81
N ALA A 91 8.62 2.63 18.89
CA ALA A 91 9.12 2.53 20.27
C ALA A 91 9.93 1.24 20.51
N LYS A 92 9.60 0.16 19.80
CA LYS A 92 10.33 -1.12 19.83
C LYS A 92 11.49 -1.21 18.82
N GLY A 93 11.75 -0.14 18.07
CA GLY A 93 12.80 -0.10 17.05
C GLY A 93 12.47 -0.89 15.78
N TYR A 94 11.18 -1.15 15.51
CA TYR A 94 10.74 -1.77 14.28
C TYR A 94 10.47 -0.71 13.18
N ARG A 95 10.71 -1.09 11.93
CA ARG A 95 10.23 -0.34 10.77
C ARG A 95 8.81 -0.80 10.45
N PRO A 96 7.77 0.03 10.63
CA PRO A 96 6.38 -0.37 10.40
C PRO A 96 6.03 -0.40 8.92
N ILE A 97 5.27 -1.42 8.51
CA ILE A 97 4.78 -1.63 7.14
C ILE A 97 3.26 -1.76 7.19
N LEU A 98 2.56 -0.95 6.39
CA LEU A 98 1.14 -1.15 6.07
C LEU A 98 1.05 -1.99 4.81
N LEU A 99 0.59 -3.25 4.92
CA LEU A 99 0.65 -4.25 3.88
C LEU A 99 -0.73 -4.76 3.48
N GLY A 100 -1.09 -4.60 2.21
CA GLY A 100 -2.17 -5.32 1.57
C GLY A 100 -1.69 -6.67 1.04
N VAL A 101 -2.49 -7.71 1.20
CA VAL A 101 -2.24 -9.00 0.58
C VAL A 101 -3.37 -9.30 -0.39
N TYR A 102 -3.04 -9.38 -1.65
CA TYR A 102 -3.94 -9.81 -2.72
C TYR A 102 -3.73 -11.29 -2.98
N THR A 103 -4.83 -12.03 -3.11
CA THR A 103 -4.80 -13.44 -3.48
C THR A 103 -5.93 -13.75 -4.45
N TYR A 104 -5.59 -14.46 -5.53
CA TYR A 104 -6.56 -15.01 -6.46
C TYR A 104 -5.99 -16.30 -7.06
N LYS A 105 -6.65 -17.43 -6.84
CA LYS A 105 -6.14 -18.75 -7.23
C LYS A 105 -4.70 -18.96 -6.74
N GLN A 106 -3.73 -19.05 -7.64
CA GLN A 106 -2.31 -19.19 -7.32
C GLN A 106 -1.57 -17.84 -7.22
N THR A 107 -2.21 -16.75 -7.62
CA THR A 107 -1.62 -15.41 -7.56
C THR A 107 -1.55 -14.94 -6.13
N VAL A 108 -0.38 -14.46 -5.72
CA VAL A 108 -0.14 -13.77 -4.47
C VAL A 108 0.63 -12.50 -4.80
N LEU A 109 0.09 -11.34 -4.42
CA LEU A 109 0.76 -10.05 -4.55
C LEU A 109 0.67 -9.29 -3.24
N PHE A 110 1.67 -8.50 -2.97
CA PHE A 110 1.77 -7.65 -1.80
C PHE A 110 1.68 -6.18 -2.24
N CYS A 111 0.91 -5.39 -1.51
CA CYS A 111 0.73 -3.96 -1.76
C CYS A 111 1.20 -3.21 -0.52
N ALA A 112 2.41 -2.65 -0.53
CA ALA A 112 2.91 -1.82 0.55
C ALA A 112 2.50 -0.37 0.32
N PHE A 113 1.97 0.25 1.39
CA PHE A 113 1.56 1.65 1.41
C PHE A 113 2.40 2.39 2.43
N ARG A 114 2.79 3.63 2.12
CA ARG A 114 3.47 4.48 3.08
C ARG A 114 2.54 4.77 4.25
N ILE A 115 2.84 4.21 5.42
CA ILE A 115 1.95 4.25 6.58
C ILE A 115 1.69 5.68 7.07
N GLU A 116 2.67 6.57 6.92
CA GLU A 116 2.60 7.97 7.31
C GLU A 116 1.50 8.73 6.57
N ASP A 117 1.16 8.32 5.35
CA ASP A 117 0.08 8.93 4.56
C ASP A 117 -1.32 8.69 5.17
N PHE A 118 -1.44 7.75 6.12
CA PHE A 118 -2.72 7.30 6.66
C PHE A 118 -2.90 7.51 8.16
N ILE A 119 -1.84 7.61 8.96
CA ILE A 119 -1.92 7.71 10.43
C ILE A 119 -2.55 9.01 10.93
N TYR A 120 -2.59 10.06 10.11
CA TYR A 120 -3.17 11.37 10.47
C TYR A 120 -4.54 11.62 9.83
N LYS A 121 -5.06 10.68 9.04
CA LYS A 121 -6.40 10.83 8.43
C LYS A 121 -7.49 10.71 9.49
N LYS A 122 -8.27 11.77 9.68
CA LYS A 122 -9.34 11.86 10.71
C LYS A 122 -10.61 11.06 10.36
N ALA A 123 -10.71 10.49 9.17
CA ALA A 123 -11.94 9.83 8.73
C ALA A 123 -12.03 8.40 9.31
N HIS A 124 -13.12 8.12 10.00
CA HIS A 124 -13.58 6.76 10.28
C HIS A 124 -13.78 6.05 8.93
N ASN A 125 -13.09 5.06 8.52
CA ASN A 125 -13.11 4.35 7.23
C ASN A 125 -12.12 4.86 6.18
N SER A 126 -10.91 5.27 6.58
CA SER A 126 -9.88 5.47 5.58
C SER A 126 -9.50 4.14 4.92
N SER A 127 -9.19 4.19 3.63
CA SER A 127 -8.74 3.05 2.85
C SER A 127 -7.60 3.45 1.95
N ALA A 128 -6.66 2.54 1.73
CA ALA A 128 -5.63 2.66 0.71
C ALA A 128 -6.06 1.87 -0.52
N HIS A 129 -5.90 2.46 -1.69
CA HIS A 129 -6.43 1.92 -2.94
C HIS A 129 -5.32 1.39 -3.84
N VAL A 130 -5.65 0.33 -4.58
CA VAL A 130 -4.84 -0.25 -5.66
C VAL A 130 -5.79 -0.66 -6.79
N TYR A 131 -5.32 -0.61 -8.02
CA TYR A 131 -6.11 -0.98 -9.19
C TYR A 131 -5.69 -2.34 -9.75
N SER A 132 -6.59 -2.99 -10.50
CA SER A 132 -6.26 -4.25 -11.17
C SER A 132 -5.07 -4.12 -12.12
N SER A 133 -4.90 -2.97 -12.77
CA SER A 133 -3.72 -2.66 -13.58
C SER A 133 -2.41 -2.69 -12.78
N ASP A 134 -2.40 -2.13 -11.57
CA ASP A 134 -1.22 -2.13 -10.70
C ASP A 134 -0.83 -3.55 -10.27
N LEU A 135 -1.84 -4.38 -10.00
CA LEU A 135 -1.66 -5.79 -9.69
C LEU A 135 -1.16 -6.58 -10.91
N SER A 136 -1.69 -6.25 -12.11
CA SER A 136 -1.27 -6.84 -13.37
C SER A 136 0.20 -6.55 -13.67
N ASP A 137 0.61 -5.27 -13.57
CA ASP A 137 1.99 -4.84 -13.76
C ASP A 137 2.96 -5.56 -12.80
N ALA A 138 2.56 -5.70 -11.53
CA ALA A 138 3.38 -6.41 -10.54
C ALA A 138 3.40 -7.92 -10.72
N ALA A 139 2.33 -8.52 -11.26
CA ALA A 139 2.31 -9.96 -11.58
C ALA A 139 3.22 -10.26 -12.77
N GLU A 140 3.27 -9.38 -13.77
CA GLU A 140 4.10 -9.54 -14.97
C GLU A 140 5.58 -9.23 -14.71
N HIS A 141 5.89 -8.18 -13.91
CA HIS A 141 7.25 -7.66 -13.74
C HIS A 141 7.86 -7.93 -12.35
N ASP A 142 7.16 -8.66 -11.47
CA ASP A 142 7.52 -8.96 -10.08
C ASP A 142 7.59 -7.74 -9.14
N TYR A 143 7.65 -6.51 -9.66
CA TYR A 143 7.77 -5.28 -8.87
C TYR A 143 7.25 -4.06 -9.63
N PHE A 144 6.39 -3.27 -8.98
CA PHE A 144 5.78 -2.06 -9.56
C PHE A 144 5.63 -0.98 -8.49
N GLN A 145 5.95 0.26 -8.85
CA GLN A 145 5.79 1.42 -7.96
C GLN A 145 5.06 2.55 -8.66
N LYS A 146 4.21 3.22 -7.92
CA LYS A 146 3.58 4.47 -8.36
C LYS A 146 3.33 5.43 -7.22
N THR A 147 3.09 6.69 -7.59
CA THR A 147 2.50 7.71 -6.71
C THR A 147 1.09 7.99 -7.21
N ASP A 148 0.09 7.93 -6.32
CA ASP A 148 -1.29 8.22 -6.69
C ASP A 148 -1.53 9.74 -6.82
N TYR A 149 -2.75 10.11 -7.23
CA TYR A 149 -3.14 11.52 -7.40
C TYR A 149 -2.99 12.37 -6.11
N PHE A 150 -3.05 11.74 -4.95
CA PHE A 150 -2.92 12.39 -3.64
C PHE A 150 -1.48 12.42 -3.12
N GLY A 151 -0.51 11.95 -3.90
CA GLY A 151 0.89 11.85 -3.51
C GLY A 151 1.23 10.63 -2.67
N ASN A 152 0.29 9.69 -2.45
CA ASN A 152 0.58 8.48 -1.68
C ASN A 152 1.42 7.52 -2.52
N GLN A 153 2.49 7.02 -1.94
CA GLN A 153 3.34 6.02 -2.58
C GLN A 153 2.77 4.62 -2.37
N ILE A 154 2.72 3.85 -3.45
CA ILE A 154 2.22 2.49 -3.50
C ILE A 154 3.29 1.63 -4.17
N THR A 155 3.70 0.56 -3.50
CA THR A 155 4.58 -0.46 -4.06
C THR A 155 3.82 -1.77 -4.12
N VAL A 156 3.68 -2.35 -5.31
CA VAL A 156 3.05 -3.65 -5.51
C VAL A 156 4.13 -4.64 -5.99
N PHE A 157 4.18 -5.82 -5.40
CA PHE A 157 5.21 -6.80 -5.72
C PHE A 157 4.74 -8.24 -5.53
N SER A 158 5.34 -9.14 -6.32
CA SER A 158 5.18 -10.58 -6.18
C SER A 158 6.02 -11.12 -5.01
N PRO A 159 5.87 -12.40 -4.64
CA PRO A 159 6.78 -13.05 -3.70
C PRO A 159 8.27 -12.89 -4.02
N LYS A 160 8.65 -12.83 -5.31
CA LYS A 160 10.04 -12.61 -5.73
C LYS A 160 10.52 -11.17 -5.47
N GLY A 161 9.60 -10.22 -5.43
CA GLY A 161 9.90 -8.81 -5.15
C GLY A 161 10.10 -8.48 -3.65
N VAL A 162 9.81 -9.41 -2.73
CA VAL A 162 9.89 -9.18 -1.27
C VAL A 162 11.28 -8.72 -0.84
N GLU A 163 12.34 -9.33 -1.35
CA GLU A 163 13.71 -8.97 -0.99
C GLU A 163 14.08 -7.56 -1.50
N VAL A 164 13.66 -7.22 -2.72
CA VAL A 164 13.86 -5.89 -3.31
C VAL A 164 13.15 -4.85 -2.44
N PHE A 165 11.89 -5.10 -2.09
CA PHE A 165 11.10 -4.22 -1.23
C PHE A 165 11.76 -3.99 0.14
N LEU A 166 12.17 -5.07 0.82
CA LEU A 166 12.81 -4.96 2.15
C LEU A 166 14.16 -4.23 2.09
N ARG A 167 14.96 -4.46 1.04
CA ARG A 167 16.20 -3.72 0.82
C ARG A 167 15.92 -2.22 0.67
N GLU A 168 15.02 -1.83 -0.21
CA GLU A 168 14.64 -0.42 -0.39
C GLU A 168 14.07 0.21 0.88
N LEU A 169 13.21 -0.51 1.61
CA LEU A 169 12.64 -0.07 2.88
C LEU A 169 13.73 0.34 3.89
N PHE A 170 14.88 -0.33 3.88
CA PHE A 170 15.95 -0.10 4.82
C PHE A 170 17.11 0.75 4.26
N GLU A 171 17.36 0.76 2.97
CA GLU A 171 18.40 1.58 2.34
C GLU A 171 18.00 3.04 2.22
N ASN A 172 16.74 3.30 1.95
CA ASN A 172 16.17 4.65 1.84
C ASN A 172 15.96 5.34 3.20
N THR A 173 16.59 4.89 4.28
CA THR A 173 16.53 5.50 5.63
C THR A 173 17.17 6.88 5.74
N GLY A 174 17.86 7.37 4.71
CA GLY A 174 18.38 8.74 4.65
C GLY A 174 17.47 9.72 3.88
N GLN A 175 16.61 9.21 3.04
CA GLN A 175 15.41 9.88 2.62
C GLN A 175 14.32 9.41 3.60
N THR A 176 13.93 10.25 4.58
CA THR A 176 12.55 10.23 5.04
C THR A 176 11.75 9.96 3.78
N TRP A 177 10.93 8.90 3.74
CA TRP A 177 9.92 8.74 2.73
C TRP A 177 9.27 10.11 2.68
N GLY A 178 9.73 10.97 1.70
CA GLY A 178 9.72 12.41 1.88
C GLY A 178 8.42 12.85 2.50
N THR A 179 8.46 13.44 3.69
CA THR A 179 7.61 14.60 3.86
C THR A 179 7.83 15.38 2.57
N PRO A 180 6.83 15.61 1.73
CA PRO A 180 6.96 16.67 0.76
C PRO A 180 7.42 17.82 1.63
N ASP A 181 8.55 18.38 1.30
CA ASP A 181 9.00 19.60 1.93
C ASP A 181 7.96 20.64 1.50
N LEU A 182 6.82 20.67 2.22
CA LEU A 182 5.70 21.57 2.02
C LEU A 182 6.15 23.03 2.23
N PHE A 183 7.44 23.19 2.59
CA PHE A 183 8.07 24.49 2.83
C PHE A 183 9.24 24.78 1.89
N SER A 184 9.67 23.85 1.03
CA SER A 184 10.55 24.16 -0.10
C SER A 184 9.75 24.35 -1.40
N VAL A 185 8.67 25.09 -1.35
CA VAL A 185 8.21 25.80 -2.55
C VAL A 185 9.33 26.79 -2.83
N ASP A 186 10.15 26.49 -3.81
CA ASP A 186 11.09 27.46 -4.35
C ASP A 186 10.29 28.65 -4.89
N VAL A 187 10.12 29.64 -4.02
CA VAL A 187 9.37 30.89 -4.34
C VAL A 187 10.08 31.66 -5.45
N SER A 188 11.31 31.24 -5.83
CA SER A 188 12.08 31.82 -6.92
C SER A 188 11.64 31.39 -8.32
N ASN A 189 10.76 30.37 -8.42
CA ASN A 189 10.20 29.93 -9.69
C ASN A 189 8.67 30.13 -9.71
N PRO A 190 8.17 31.33 -10.01
CA PRO A 190 6.74 31.60 -10.01
C PRO A 190 6.03 30.68 -11.00
N MET A 191 4.93 30.08 -10.54
CA MET A 191 4.07 29.23 -11.37
C MET A 191 3.78 29.94 -12.70
N PRO A 192 3.99 29.29 -13.85
CA PRO A 192 3.76 29.93 -15.16
C PRO A 192 2.39 30.58 -15.23
N GLN A 193 2.33 31.84 -15.64
CA GLN A 193 1.08 32.67 -15.61
C GLN A 193 -0.09 32.00 -16.33
N HIS A 194 0.16 31.17 -17.35
CA HIS A 194 -0.89 30.44 -18.06
C HIS A 194 -1.58 29.40 -17.15
N ILE A 195 -0.87 28.73 -16.23
CA ILE A 195 -1.45 27.77 -15.28
C ILE A 195 -2.32 28.49 -14.26
N VAL A 196 -1.89 29.65 -13.76
CA VAL A 196 -2.67 30.50 -12.87
C VAL A 196 -3.97 30.93 -13.55
N GLN A 197 -3.90 31.31 -14.82
CA GLN A 197 -5.06 31.75 -15.62
C GLN A 197 -6.06 30.61 -15.86
N GLU A 198 -5.59 29.38 -16.13
CA GLU A 198 -6.46 28.19 -16.27
C GLU A 198 -7.17 27.87 -14.95
N ILE A 199 -6.48 27.90 -13.82
CA ILE A 199 -7.06 27.67 -12.49
C ILE A 199 -8.15 28.72 -12.20
N LEU A 200 -7.88 30.00 -12.42
CA LEU A 200 -8.84 31.09 -12.22
C LEU A 200 -10.06 30.95 -13.14
N THR A 201 -9.88 30.48 -14.37
CA THR A 201 -10.98 30.26 -15.32
C THR A 201 -11.86 29.07 -14.91
N LEU A 202 -11.30 28.04 -14.28
CA LEU A 202 -12.06 26.91 -13.74
C LEU A 202 -12.93 27.34 -12.53
N PHE A 203 -12.43 28.21 -11.66
CA PHE A 203 -13.20 28.71 -10.51
C PHE A 203 -14.22 29.78 -10.85
N SER A 204 -14.12 30.45 -12.00
CA SER A 204 -15.09 31.47 -12.43
C SER A 204 -16.31 30.90 -13.17
N ARG A 205 -16.38 29.58 -13.35
CA ARG A 205 -17.50 28.86 -14.02
C ARG A 205 -18.39 28.06 -13.04
N CYS A 206 -18.22 28.27 -11.73
CA CYS A 206 -19.10 27.72 -10.69
C CYS A 206 -20.02 28.80 -10.13
#